data_ea1e0b0381e90ecff1ac19092661cb7b
#
_entry.id   ea1e0b0381e90ecff1ac19092661cb7b
#
_cell.length_a   1.000
_cell.length_b   1.000
_cell.length_c   1.000
_cell.angle_alpha   90.00
_cell.angle_beta   90.00
_cell.angle_gamma   90.00
#
_symmetry.space_group_name_H-M   'P 1'
#
loop_
_entity.id
_entity.type
_entity.pdbx_description
1 polymer ?
#
loop_
_entity_poly.entity_id
_entity_poly.type
_entity_poly.pdbx_seq_one_letter_code
_entity_poly.pdbx_strand_id
1 'polypeptide(L)'
;QSADHSLSPLTKNVLGALTNDVRAVVLFDRQADLFEPVKNLLTEYERKSPRLKLELIDLAREPARAEEVQQQLQMPLNSPENRVIFAANNSAKAISESELSILDFSEFIDTREARRTHFAGEKLFTSAIVAVTEGRHTKVGFVTGHGEHKASDTGGQWGYSKFFNILQQKGLLLQEIPLAGTNSIPADCRLLIIAGPRTPYNRDELAKLREFVGTGGSLFTLFNFYSLQRPTGLEKFLADYDFEIGFNQVSDSKNEQSGQGGLLLVDDLGSHPITKPILNSRLHLLLPRSVDILEAENDESPPGSILAHSSDAGQSVGQIQGNKGSVEREGKIPLIAAKLHANDGQPPARLVVAGDSLFLGNSAIEAGANRDFASLAVNWLLEREHLLAIAPRTVTEYRIKLSSAEMTSVTWLLLLVLPGGTLGLGLLWWRRQMKRS
;
A
#
# COMPACT_ATOMS: atom_id res chain seq x y z
N GLN A 1 26.74 22.90 12.38
CA GLN A 1 26.87 21.66 11.58
C GLN A 1 25.80 21.75 10.50
N SER A 2 26.20 22.05 9.26
CA SER A 2 25.32 22.04 8.10
C SER A 2 24.86 20.61 7.85
N ALA A 3 23.59 20.33 8.17
CA ALA A 3 22.93 19.11 7.73
C ALA A 3 22.99 19.07 6.20
N ASP A 4 23.48 17.99 5.66
CA ASP A 4 23.62 17.74 4.24
C ASP A 4 22.18 17.66 3.63
N HIS A 5 21.72 18.77 3.04
CA HIS A 5 20.38 18.92 2.48
C HIS A 5 20.31 18.39 1.05
N SER A 6 20.99 17.27 0.77
CA SER A 6 20.88 16.66 -0.53
C SER A 6 19.51 16.00 -0.71
N LEU A 7 18.80 16.43 -1.77
CA LEU A 7 17.55 15.80 -2.18
C LEU A 7 17.72 14.28 -2.34
N SER A 8 16.71 13.51 -1.95
CA SER A 8 16.69 12.06 -2.10
C SER A 8 16.88 11.65 -3.57
N PRO A 9 17.42 10.46 -3.84
CA PRO A 9 17.52 9.96 -5.22
C PRO A 9 16.19 9.97 -5.96
N LEU A 10 15.10 9.66 -5.26
CA LEU A 10 13.76 9.70 -5.81
C LEU A 10 13.37 11.11 -6.26
N THR A 11 13.50 12.11 -5.39
CA THR A 11 13.18 13.50 -5.72
C THR A 11 14.00 13.97 -6.92
N LYS A 12 15.29 13.63 -6.98
CA LYS A 12 16.15 13.93 -8.12
C LYS A 12 15.65 13.29 -9.41
N ASN A 13 15.19 12.04 -9.37
CA ASN A 13 14.65 11.34 -10.53
C ASN A 13 13.33 11.97 -10.99
N VAL A 14 12.39 12.25 -10.09
CA VAL A 14 11.13 12.92 -10.41
C VAL A 14 11.37 14.28 -11.06
N LEU A 15 12.23 15.11 -10.47
CA LEU A 15 12.56 16.44 -11.02
C LEU A 15 13.28 16.37 -12.38
N GLY A 16 14.12 15.35 -12.59
CA GLY A 16 14.82 15.11 -13.86
C GLY A 16 13.91 14.58 -14.96
N ALA A 17 12.83 13.88 -14.60
CA ALA A 17 11.85 13.31 -15.53
C ALA A 17 10.71 14.29 -15.91
N LEU A 18 10.69 15.52 -15.38
CA LEU A 18 9.64 16.48 -15.70
C LEU A 18 9.66 16.84 -17.18
N THR A 19 8.56 16.57 -17.85
CA THR A 19 8.32 16.96 -19.26
C THR A 19 7.57 18.27 -19.40
N ASN A 20 6.75 18.62 -18.39
CA ASN A 20 5.91 19.82 -18.37
C ASN A 20 6.38 20.78 -17.27
N ASP A 21 6.07 22.06 -17.44
CA ASP A 21 6.38 23.06 -16.42
C ASP A 21 5.46 22.90 -15.22
N VAL A 22 6.06 22.94 -14.03
CA VAL A 22 5.38 22.87 -12.73
C VAL A 22 5.54 24.22 -12.04
N ARG A 23 4.43 24.82 -11.65
CA ARG A 23 4.40 26.03 -10.84
C ARG A 23 4.25 25.63 -9.37
N ALA A 24 5.20 25.99 -8.53
CA ALA A 24 5.16 25.84 -7.09
C ALA A 24 4.92 27.20 -6.43
N VAL A 25 3.73 27.40 -5.88
CA VAL A 25 3.35 28.66 -5.24
C VAL A 25 3.34 28.48 -3.73
N VAL A 26 4.16 29.23 -3.05
CA VAL A 26 4.24 29.26 -1.58
C VAL A 26 3.41 30.43 -1.07
N LEU A 27 2.28 30.13 -0.47
CA LEU A 27 1.40 31.09 0.20
C LEU A 27 1.65 30.97 1.70
N PHE A 28 2.57 31.77 2.22
CA PHE A 28 3.00 31.70 3.63
C PHE A 28 3.17 33.08 4.23
N ASP A 29 2.85 33.20 5.51
CA ASP A 29 3.38 34.29 6.30
C ASP A 29 4.91 34.11 6.46
N ARG A 30 5.68 35.13 6.14
CA ARG A 30 7.15 35.07 6.26
C ARG A 30 7.65 34.90 7.69
N GLN A 31 6.81 35.18 8.67
CA GLN A 31 7.11 34.98 10.10
C GLN A 31 6.79 33.55 10.60
N ALA A 32 6.14 32.72 9.77
CA ALA A 32 5.84 31.33 10.12
C ALA A 32 7.11 30.47 10.23
N ASP A 33 7.18 29.62 11.23
CA ASP A 33 8.35 28.74 11.51
C ASP A 33 8.77 27.87 10.32
N LEU A 34 7.78 27.45 9.51
CA LEU A 34 8.03 26.56 8.36
C LEU A 34 8.34 27.33 7.06
N PHE A 35 8.28 28.67 7.05
CA PHE A 35 8.54 29.43 5.81
C PHE A 35 9.95 29.18 5.26
N GLU A 36 10.99 29.35 6.07
CA GLU A 36 12.38 29.16 5.61
C GLU A 36 12.70 27.69 5.24
N PRO A 37 12.28 26.65 6.01
CA PRO A 37 12.40 25.27 5.57
C PRO A 37 11.74 24.97 4.22
N VAL A 38 10.51 25.45 4.00
CA VAL A 38 9.76 25.29 2.75
C VAL A 38 10.47 25.98 1.58
N LYS A 39 10.84 27.24 1.76
CA LYS A 39 11.53 28.04 0.73
C LYS A 39 12.85 27.42 0.34
N ASN A 40 13.68 27.01 1.32
CA ASN A 40 14.98 26.42 1.07
C ASN A 40 14.85 25.12 0.28
N LEU A 41 13.94 24.24 0.69
CA LEU A 41 13.68 22.97 -0.01
C LEU A 41 13.20 23.22 -1.46
N LEU A 42 12.27 24.13 -1.69
CA LEU A 42 11.75 24.42 -3.03
C LEU A 42 12.76 25.14 -3.91
N THR A 43 13.65 25.95 -3.34
CA THR A 43 14.79 26.53 -4.07
C THR A 43 15.74 25.44 -4.57
N GLU A 44 15.98 24.39 -3.78
CA GLU A 44 16.74 23.22 -4.22
C GLU A 44 16.06 22.47 -5.37
N TYR A 45 14.72 22.36 -5.33
CA TYR A 45 13.92 21.76 -6.40
C TYR A 45 14.03 22.56 -7.70
N GLU A 46 13.86 23.91 -7.63
CA GLU A 46 13.99 24.80 -8.77
C GLU A 46 15.41 24.75 -9.39
N ARG A 47 16.44 24.70 -8.53
CA ARG A 47 17.83 24.55 -9.00
C ARG A 47 18.06 23.21 -9.70
N LYS A 48 17.36 22.14 -9.26
CA LYS A 48 17.52 20.81 -9.82
C LYS A 48 16.76 20.62 -11.13
N SER A 49 15.61 21.30 -11.33
CA SER A 49 14.81 21.21 -12.55
C SER A 49 14.42 22.58 -13.06
N PRO A 50 14.82 22.97 -14.29
CA PRO A 50 14.43 24.26 -14.88
C PRO A 50 12.93 24.35 -15.20
N ARG A 51 12.24 23.20 -15.16
CA ARG A 51 10.78 23.13 -15.38
C ARG A 51 9.96 23.42 -14.13
N LEU A 52 10.57 23.44 -12.94
CA LEU A 52 9.89 23.88 -11.73
C LEU A 52 10.10 25.38 -11.56
N LYS A 53 9.00 26.13 -11.42
CA LYS A 53 9.00 27.57 -11.21
C LYS A 53 8.46 27.89 -9.83
N LEU A 54 9.32 28.48 -8.99
CA LEU A 54 8.97 28.85 -7.62
C LEU A 54 8.41 30.27 -7.58
N GLU A 55 7.24 30.45 -6.96
CA GLU A 55 6.64 31.74 -6.67
C GLU A 55 6.36 31.86 -5.17
N LEU A 56 6.86 32.95 -4.55
CA LEU A 56 6.69 33.22 -3.12
C LEU A 56 5.74 34.39 -2.94
N ILE A 57 4.64 34.21 -2.24
CA ILE A 57 3.63 35.20 -1.94
C ILE A 57 3.46 35.30 -0.42
N ASP A 58 3.63 36.49 0.12
CA ASP A 58 3.45 36.79 1.53
C ASP A 58 1.97 36.97 1.86
N LEU A 59 1.38 35.99 2.57
CA LEU A 59 -0.04 36.03 2.91
C LEU A 59 -0.44 37.27 3.74
N ALA A 60 0.45 37.75 4.61
CA ALA A 60 0.19 38.90 5.46
C ALA A 60 0.27 40.25 4.68
N ARG A 61 1.14 40.31 3.66
CA ARG A 61 1.40 41.56 2.92
C ARG A 61 0.73 41.62 1.57
N GLU A 62 0.45 40.50 0.94
CA GLU A 62 -0.06 40.37 -0.42
C GLU A 62 -1.35 39.52 -0.50
N PRO A 63 -2.38 39.75 0.37
CA PRO A 63 -3.55 38.86 0.42
C PRO A 63 -4.35 38.89 -0.92
N ALA A 64 -4.47 40.01 -1.58
CA ALA A 64 -5.18 40.11 -2.87
C ALA A 64 -4.50 39.26 -3.97
N ARG A 65 -3.17 39.23 -4.00
CA ARG A 65 -2.42 38.36 -4.93
C ARG A 65 -2.58 36.89 -4.62
N ALA A 66 -2.62 36.52 -3.33
CA ALA A 66 -2.88 35.16 -2.91
C ALA A 66 -4.28 34.69 -3.37
N GLU A 67 -5.30 35.50 -3.23
CA GLU A 67 -6.65 35.22 -3.72
C GLU A 67 -6.69 35.09 -5.25
N GLU A 68 -6.05 36.01 -5.98
CA GLU A 68 -5.96 35.94 -7.43
C GLU A 68 -5.35 34.63 -7.92
N VAL A 69 -4.24 34.22 -7.33
CA VAL A 69 -3.57 32.94 -7.70
C VAL A 69 -4.43 31.73 -7.34
N GLN A 70 -5.12 31.74 -6.22
CA GLN A 70 -6.04 30.65 -5.85
C GLN A 70 -7.22 30.57 -6.83
N GLN A 71 -7.78 31.70 -7.27
CA GLN A 71 -8.83 31.73 -8.30
C GLN A 71 -8.31 31.21 -9.65
N GLN A 72 -7.13 31.66 -10.10
CA GLN A 72 -6.51 31.17 -11.34
C GLN A 72 -6.31 29.66 -11.33
N LEU A 73 -5.97 29.10 -10.17
CA LEU A 73 -5.73 27.66 -9.99
C LEU A 73 -7.01 26.88 -9.64
N GLN A 74 -8.18 27.53 -9.67
CA GLN A 74 -9.49 26.93 -9.33
C GLN A 74 -9.50 26.24 -7.95
N MET A 75 -8.75 26.77 -6.99
CA MET A 75 -8.67 26.25 -5.64
C MET A 75 -9.76 26.87 -4.76
N PRO A 76 -10.34 26.12 -3.79
CA PRO A 76 -11.30 26.68 -2.85
C PRO A 76 -10.72 27.88 -2.09
N LEU A 77 -11.45 28.98 -2.05
CA LEU A 77 -11.13 30.16 -1.25
C LEU A 77 -11.51 29.92 0.22
N ASN A 78 -10.91 28.89 0.83
CA ASN A 78 -11.02 28.66 2.26
C ASN A 78 -10.02 29.56 2.98
N SER A 79 -10.25 29.81 4.29
CA SER A 79 -9.45 30.70 5.16
C SER A 79 -7.97 30.87 4.78
N PRO A 80 -7.36 32.04 5.02
CA PRO A 80 -5.96 32.29 4.74
C PRO A 80 -5.06 31.41 5.63
N GLU A 81 -4.75 30.21 5.15
CA GLU A 81 -3.83 29.27 5.79
C GLU A 81 -2.54 29.19 4.99
N ASN A 82 -1.43 29.09 5.71
CA ASN A 82 -0.12 28.79 5.10
C ASN A 82 -0.18 27.48 4.33
N ARG A 83 0.15 27.52 3.04
CA ARG A 83 0.13 26.35 2.15
C ARG A 83 1.09 26.47 0.99
N VAL A 84 1.46 25.33 0.42
CA VAL A 84 2.18 25.26 -0.84
C VAL A 84 1.25 24.66 -1.89
N ILE A 85 1.13 25.32 -3.05
CA ILE A 85 0.32 24.84 -4.18
C ILE A 85 1.25 24.46 -5.32
N PHE A 86 1.12 23.23 -5.78
CA PHE A 86 1.75 22.76 -7.02
C PHE A 86 0.70 22.75 -8.13
N ALA A 87 1.04 23.25 -9.30
CA ALA A 87 0.13 23.30 -10.44
C ALA A 87 0.85 22.96 -11.75
N ALA A 88 0.26 22.08 -12.55
CA ALA A 88 0.68 21.72 -13.89
C ALA A 88 -0.50 21.12 -14.67
N ASN A 89 -0.50 21.21 -16.01
CA ASN A 89 -1.49 20.54 -16.87
C ASN A 89 -2.96 20.74 -16.48
N ASN A 90 -3.32 21.94 -16.02
CA ASN A 90 -4.66 22.26 -15.53
C ASN A 90 -5.09 21.46 -14.28
N SER A 91 -4.12 20.94 -13.54
CA SER A 91 -4.30 20.27 -12.24
C SER A 91 -3.54 21.03 -11.17
N ALA A 92 -4.12 21.17 -9.97
CA ALA A 92 -3.46 21.79 -8.84
C ALA A 92 -3.66 20.98 -7.57
N LYS A 93 -2.63 20.93 -6.71
CA LYS A 93 -2.66 20.28 -5.40
C LYS A 93 -2.05 21.20 -4.36
N ALA A 94 -2.81 21.46 -3.30
CA ALA A 94 -2.33 22.20 -2.14
C ALA A 94 -1.89 21.25 -1.03
N ILE A 95 -0.90 21.69 -0.26
CA ILE A 95 -0.41 21.06 0.96
C ILE A 95 -0.43 22.13 2.03
N SER A 96 -1.18 21.92 3.10
CA SER A 96 -1.29 22.86 4.22
C SER A 96 -0.06 22.79 5.15
N GLU A 97 0.19 23.84 5.92
CA GLU A 97 1.26 23.85 6.92
C GLU A 97 1.10 22.72 7.95
N SER A 98 -0.13 22.39 8.30
CA SER A 98 -0.44 21.31 9.26
C SER A 98 -0.01 19.93 8.75
N GLU A 99 -0.01 19.70 7.43
CA GLU A 99 0.47 18.45 6.82
C GLU A 99 2.01 18.37 6.78
N LEU A 100 2.70 19.51 6.77
CA LEU A 100 4.16 19.58 6.64
C LEU A 100 4.91 19.20 7.91
N SER A 101 4.26 19.20 9.06
CA SER A 101 4.90 18.90 10.34
C SER A 101 4.11 17.88 11.15
N ILE A 102 4.80 16.90 11.71
CA ILE A 102 4.23 15.99 12.70
C ILE A 102 4.49 16.59 14.08
N LEU A 103 3.42 16.88 14.82
CA LEU A 103 3.50 17.32 16.22
C LEU A 103 3.66 16.10 17.11
N ASP A 104 4.72 16.09 17.90
CA ASP A 104 4.92 15.11 18.96
C ASP A 104 4.33 15.67 20.26
N PHE A 105 3.39 14.94 20.82
CA PHE A 105 2.71 15.25 22.08
C PHE A 105 3.27 14.46 23.26
N SER A 106 4.35 13.70 23.08
CA SER A 106 4.90 12.83 24.14
C SER A 106 5.36 13.60 25.38
N GLU A 107 5.84 14.84 25.22
CA GLU A 107 6.26 15.71 26.30
C GLU A 107 5.21 16.79 26.67
N PHE A 108 4.04 16.78 26.05
CA PHE A 108 3.00 17.80 26.25
C PHE A 108 2.47 17.87 27.70
N ILE A 109 2.50 16.73 28.42
CA ILE A 109 2.03 16.65 29.80
C ILE A 109 2.98 17.42 30.75
N ASP A 110 4.29 17.42 30.46
CA ASP A 110 5.31 18.02 31.32
C ASP A 110 5.63 19.47 30.94
N THR A 111 5.65 19.79 29.64
CA THR A 111 6.11 21.10 29.14
C THR A 111 5.00 22.02 28.66
N ARG A 112 3.78 21.50 28.41
CA ARG A 112 2.66 22.16 27.70
C ARG A 112 3.03 22.70 26.31
N GLU A 113 4.15 22.27 25.74
CA GLU A 113 4.58 22.61 24.40
C GLU A 113 4.58 21.37 23.52
N ALA A 114 3.85 21.44 22.39
CA ALA A 114 3.94 20.42 21.34
C ALA A 114 5.21 20.68 20.52
N ARG A 115 6.17 19.76 20.53
CA ARG A 115 7.38 19.86 19.71
C ARG A 115 7.13 19.37 18.31
N ARG A 116 7.49 20.17 17.32
CA ARG A 116 7.52 19.74 15.91
C ARG A 116 8.74 18.85 15.69
N THR A 117 8.54 17.56 15.44
CA THR A 117 9.63 16.58 15.41
C THR A 117 10.15 16.27 14.02
N HIS A 118 9.36 16.41 12.96
CA HIS A 118 9.78 16.07 11.61
C HIS A 118 9.14 17.00 10.55
N PHE A 119 9.96 17.52 9.65
CA PHE A 119 9.52 18.22 8.46
C PHE A 119 9.36 17.20 7.31
N ALA A 120 8.11 16.99 6.87
CA ALA A 120 7.77 16.04 5.81
C ALA A 120 7.75 16.65 4.40
N GLY A 121 8.29 17.86 4.23
CA GLY A 121 8.17 18.66 3.01
C GLY A 121 8.66 17.92 1.77
N GLU A 122 9.81 17.26 1.78
CA GLU A 122 10.34 16.58 0.60
C GLU A 122 9.39 15.50 0.08
N LYS A 123 8.89 14.65 0.96
CA LYS A 123 7.94 13.58 0.61
C LYS A 123 6.65 14.15 0.00
N LEU A 124 6.07 15.16 0.67
CA LEU A 124 4.79 15.74 0.26
C LEU A 124 4.91 16.53 -1.04
N PHE A 125 5.98 17.33 -1.19
CA PHE A 125 6.21 18.13 -2.39
C PHE A 125 6.47 17.26 -3.61
N THR A 126 7.32 16.24 -3.48
CA THR A 126 7.57 15.28 -4.56
C THR A 126 6.29 14.55 -4.96
N SER A 127 5.48 14.09 -4.00
CA SER A 127 4.18 13.46 -4.27
C SER A 127 3.20 14.42 -4.95
N ALA A 128 3.19 15.71 -4.58
CA ALA A 128 2.32 16.69 -5.20
C ALA A 128 2.74 17.01 -6.64
N ILE A 129 4.04 17.15 -6.89
CA ILE A 129 4.57 17.34 -8.25
C ILE A 129 4.15 16.19 -9.15
N VAL A 130 4.34 14.95 -8.71
CA VAL A 130 3.90 13.76 -9.46
C VAL A 130 2.40 13.83 -9.74
N ALA A 131 1.58 14.12 -8.72
CA ALA A 131 0.13 14.17 -8.86
C ALA A 131 -0.35 15.20 -9.90
N VAL A 132 0.32 16.36 -10.03
CA VAL A 132 -0.08 17.40 -10.99
C VAL A 132 0.54 17.22 -12.38
N THR A 133 1.68 16.52 -12.50
CA THR A 133 2.36 16.32 -13.79
C THR A 133 1.85 15.11 -14.55
N GLU A 134 1.38 14.08 -13.86
CA GLU A 134 0.85 12.87 -14.49
C GLU A 134 -0.48 13.10 -15.23
N GLY A 135 -0.99 14.33 -15.25
CA GLY A 135 -2.21 14.75 -15.97
C GLY A 135 -3.46 14.01 -15.48
N ARG A 136 -4.58 14.74 -15.40
CA ARG A 136 -5.93 14.29 -14.98
C ARG A 136 -6.01 12.82 -14.56
N HIS A 137 -5.95 12.61 -13.22
CA HIS A 137 -6.46 11.45 -12.50
C HIS A 137 -6.50 10.15 -13.32
N THR A 138 -5.42 9.36 -13.25
CA THR A 138 -5.46 8.01 -13.80
C THR A 138 -6.67 7.27 -13.25
N LYS A 139 -7.58 6.84 -14.13
CA LYS A 139 -8.77 6.12 -13.72
C LYS A 139 -8.44 4.67 -13.44
N VAL A 140 -8.91 4.20 -12.31
CA VAL A 140 -8.82 2.81 -11.84
C VAL A 140 -10.23 2.29 -11.61
N GLY A 141 -10.56 1.20 -12.27
CA GLY A 141 -11.86 0.54 -12.15
C GLY A 141 -11.82 -0.60 -11.14
N PHE A 142 -12.77 -0.60 -10.21
CA PHE A 142 -13.09 -1.77 -9.40
C PHE A 142 -14.21 -2.54 -10.08
N VAL A 143 -13.92 -3.77 -10.52
CA VAL A 143 -14.91 -4.63 -11.16
C VAL A 143 -15.94 -5.07 -10.13
N THR A 144 -17.21 -5.04 -10.52
CA THR A 144 -18.34 -5.41 -9.68
C THR A 144 -19.37 -6.26 -10.45
N GLY A 145 -20.14 -7.07 -9.72
CA GLY A 145 -21.22 -7.89 -10.28
C GLY A 145 -21.10 -9.37 -9.97
N HIS A 146 -19.92 -9.85 -9.58
CA HIS A 146 -19.63 -11.26 -9.33
C HIS A 146 -19.30 -11.58 -7.88
N GLY A 147 -19.72 -10.71 -6.94
CA GLY A 147 -19.48 -10.89 -5.50
C GLY A 147 -18.11 -10.44 -5.02
N GLU A 148 -17.47 -9.59 -5.79
CA GLU A 148 -16.20 -8.93 -5.44
C GLU A 148 -16.36 -8.07 -4.19
N HIS A 149 -15.23 -7.79 -3.56
CA HIS A 149 -15.16 -6.85 -2.44
C HIS A 149 -15.56 -5.44 -2.90
N LYS A 150 -16.42 -4.80 -2.13
CA LYS A 150 -16.92 -3.46 -2.47
C LYS A 150 -16.05 -2.37 -1.89
N ALA A 151 -15.71 -1.42 -2.74
CA ALA A 151 -14.96 -0.23 -2.35
C ALA A 151 -15.70 0.64 -1.31
N SER A 152 -17.04 0.67 -1.37
CA SER A 152 -17.89 1.41 -0.43
C SER A 152 -18.14 0.69 0.90
N ASP A 153 -17.79 -0.61 1.01
CA ASP A 153 -18.02 -1.39 2.21
C ASP A 153 -16.97 -1.05 3.29
N THR A 154 -17.46 -0.47 4.39
CA THR A 154 -16.67 -0.14 5.59
C THR A 154 -16.60 -1.29 6.60
N GLY A 155 -17.33 -2.39 6.37
CA GLY A 155 -17.33 -3.58 7.21
C GLY A 155 -15.94 -4.17 7.40
N GLY A 156 -15.74 -4.88 8.51
CA GLY A 156 -14.40 -5.28 8.96
C GLY A 156 -13.62 -6.13 7.96
N GLN A 157 -13.99 -7.41 7.81
CA GLN A 157 -13.14 -8.38 7.12
C GLN A 157 -13.22 -8.31 5.58
N TRP A 158 -14.42 -7.97 5.05
CA TRP A 158 -14.72 -8.08 3.62
C TRP A 158 -14.74 -6.74 2.88
N GLY A 159 -14.83 -5.62 3.61
CA GLY A 159 -14.87 -4.30 3.03
C GLY A 159 -13.50 -3.87 2.51
N TYR A 160 -13.49 -3.08 1.42
CA TYR A 160 -12.29 -2.55 0.80
C TYR A 160 -12.17 -1.02 0.90
N SER A 161 -12.95 -0.40 1.78
CA SER A 161 -12.96 1.07 1.89
C SER A 161 -11.59 1.65 2.29
N LYS A 162 -10.80 0.96 3.11
CA LYS A 162 -9.45 1.41 3.44
C LYS A 162 -8.52 1.37 2.22
N PHE A 163 -8.53 0.28 1.44
CA PHE A 163 -7.73 0.18 0.23
C PHE A 163 -8.14 1.26 -0.78
N PHE A 164 -9.44 1.45 -0.97
CA PHE A 164 -9.98 2.51 -1.82
C PHE A 164 -9.47 3.90 -1.39
N ASN A 165 -9.55 4.23 -0.10
CA ASN A 165 -9.07 5.50 0.45
C ASN A 165 -7.55 5.70 0.24
N ILE A 166 -6.75 4.65 0.40
CA ILE A 166 -5.31 4.68 0.13
C ILE A 166 -5.04 5.07 -1.32
N LEU A 167 -5.78 4.51 -2.27
CA LEU A 167 -5.62 4.83 -3.68
C LEU A 167 -6.10 6.24 -4.02
N GLN A 168 -7.21 6.70 -3.42
CA GLN A 168 -7.67 8.09 -3.57
C GLN A 168 -6.64 9.11 -3.06
N GLN A 169 -6.04 8.84 -1.90
CA GLN A 169 -4.97 9.69 -1.34
C GLN A 169 -3.75 9.79 -2.26
N LYS A 170 -3.55 8.80 -3.14
CA LYS A 170 -2.50 8.80 -4.18
C LYS A 170 -2.92 9.54 -5.46
N GLY A 171 -4.04 10.21 -5.47
CA GLY A 171 -4.53 11.00 -6.61
C GLY A 171 -5.14 10.17 -7.73
N LEU A 172 -5.58 8.93 -7.44
CA LEU A 172 -6.28 8.09 -8.42
C LEU A 172 -7.78 8.39 -8.43
N LEU A 173 -8.38 8.42 -9.61
CA LEU A 173 -9.83 8.43 -9.79
C LEU A 173 -10.35 7.00 -9.79
N LEU A 174 -11.15 6.67 -8.78
CA LEU A 174 -11.66 5.33 -8.58
C LEU A 174 -13.12 5.25 -8.99
N GLN A 175 -13.47 4.22 -9.76
CA GLN A 175 -14.82 3.98 -10.25
C GLN A 175 -15.18 2.51 -10.12
N GLU A 176 -16.40 2.19 -9.70
CA GLU A 176 -16.94 0.84 -9.81
C GLU A 176 -17.39 0.59 -11.25
N ILE A 177 -17.00 -0.55 -11.83
CA ILE A 177 -17.26 -0.92 -13.21
C ILE A 177 -17.99 -2.26 -13.26
N PRO A 178 -19.32 -2.27 -13.44
CA PRO A 178 -20.04 -3.49 -13.72
C PRO A 178 -19.79 -3.92 -15.18
N LEU A 179 -19.32 -5.16 -15.38
CA LEU A 179 -19.05 -5.69 -16.73
C LEU A 179 -20.30 -6.24 -17.41
N ALA A 180 -21.37 -6.49 -16.66
CA ALA A 180 -22.60 -7.09 -17.17
C ALA A 180 -23.29 -6.23 -18.24
N GLY A 181 -23.96 -6.87 -19.17
CA GLY A 181 -24.79 -6.23 -20.21
C GLY A 181 -23.97 -5.45 -21.24
N THR A 182 -24.46 -4.29 -21.65
CA THR A 182 -23.84 -3.42 -22.67
C THR A 182 -22.77 -2.47 -22.11
N ASN A 183 -22.52 -2.52 -20.79
CA ASN A 183 -21.51 -1.67 -20.18
C ASN A 183 -20.13 -1.96 -20.76
N SER A 184 -19.42 -0.92 -21.16
CA SER A 184 -18.03 -0.99 -21.61
C SER A 184 -17.08 -0.45 -20.53
N ILE A 185 -15.84 -0.93 -20.57
CA ILE A 185 -14.78 -0.35 -19.76
C ILE A 185 -14.45 1.03 -20.34
N PRO A 186 -14.42 2.12 -19.52
CA PRO A 186 -14.09 3.44 -20.02
C PRO A 186 -12.71 3.47 -20.68
N ALA A 187 -12.60 4.09 -21.85
CA ALA A 187 -11.35 4.14 -22.63
C ALA A 187 -10.19 4.85 -21.88
N ASP A 188 -10.49 5.68 -20.90
CA ASP A 188 -9.51 6.36 -20.03
C ASP A 188 -9.20 5.59 -18.75
N CYS A 189 -9.75 4.37 -18.57
CA CYS A 189 -9.38 3.45 -17.51
C CYS A 189 -8.02 2.80 -17.85
N ARG A 190 -7.07 2.84 -16.90
CA ARG A 190 -5.72 2.28 -17.09
C ARG A 190 -5.47 1.02 -16.30
N LEU A 191 -6.24 0.79 -15.25
CA LEU A 191 -6.12 -0.36 -14.36
C LEU A 191 -7.50 -0.86 -13.96
N LEU A 192 -7.72 -2.17 -14.05
CA LEU A 192 -8.85 -2.84 -13.43
C LEU A 192 -8.39 -3.65 -12.22
N ILE A 193 -9.14 -3.53 -11.13
CA ILE A 193 -8.96 -4.33 -9.92
C ILE A 193 -10.15 -5.29 -9.82
N ILE A 194 -9.87 -6.58 -9.81
CA ILE A 194 -10.84 -7.68 -9.66
C ILE A 194 -10.57 -8.34 -8.32
N ALA A 195 -11.36 -8.03 -7.32
CA ALA A 195 -11.06 -8.36 -5.94
C ALA A 195 -11.98 -9.44 -5.37
N GLY A 196 -11.55 -10.69 -5.44
CA GLY A 196 -12.22 -11.83 -4.81
C GLY A 196 -13.60 -12.17 -5.36
N PRO A 197 -13.74 -12.40 -6.68
CA PRO A 197 -15.00 -12.81 -7.27
C PRO A 197 -15.47 -14.17 -6.72
N ARG A 198 -16.79 -14.35 -6.61
CA ARG A 198 -17.43 -15.57 -6.05
C ARG A 198 -18.31 -16.30 -7.06
N THR A 199 -18.66 -15.64 -8.15
CA THR A 199 -19.52 -16.20 -9.19
C THR A 199 -18.85 -16.09 -10.56
N PRO A 200 -19.21 -16.98 -11.51
CA PRO A 200 -18.56 -17.02 -12.83
C PRO A 200 -18.85 -15.79 -13.68
N TYR A 201 -17.83 -15.34 -14.40
CA TYR A 201 -17.93 -14.39 -15.49
C TYR A 201 -18.45 -15.09 -16.75
N ASN A 202 -19.32 -14.43 -17.50
CA ASN A 202 -19.77 -14.92 -18.78
C ASN A 202 -18.75 -14.62 -19.90
N ARG A 203 -19.03 -15.17 -21.10
CA ARG A 203 -18.10 -15.03 -22.24
C ARG A 203 -17.90 -13.59 -22.70
N ASP A 204 -18.96 -12.78 -22.68
CA ASP A 204 -18.92 -11.39 -23.13
C ASP A 204 -18.13 -10.51 -22.14
N GLU A 205 -18.26 -10.77 -20.86
CA GLU A 205 -17.50 -10.09 -19.80
C GLU A 205 -16.00 -10.42 -19.91
N LEU A 206 -15.66 -11.70 -20.13
CA LEU A 206 -14.27 -12.11 -20.35
C LEU A 206 -13.72 -11.55 -21.68
N ALA A 207 -14.55 -11.38 -22.71
CA ALA A 207 -14.13 -10.74 -23.95
C ALA A 207 -13.78 -9.26 -23.74
N LYS A 208 -14.55 -8.53 -22.93
CA LYS A 208 -14.23 -7.14 -22.55
C LYS A 208 -12.90 -7.04 -21.79
N LEU A 209 -12.61 -8.00 -20.90
CA LEU A 209 -11.32 -8.05 -20.22
C LEU A 209 -10.17 -8.32 -21.18
N ARG A 210 -10.35 -9.22 -22.17
CA ARG A 210 -9.35 -9.46 -23.22
C ARG A 210 -9.08 -8.21 -24.08
N GLU A 211 -10.14 -7.52 -24.49
CA GLU A 211 -10.03 -6.27 -25.22
C GLU A 211 -9.28 -5.22 -24.40
N PHE A 212 -9.62 -5.07 -23.12
CA PHE A 212 -8.95 -4.14 -22.21
C PHE A 212 -7.45 -4.42 -22.08
N VAL A 213 -7.07 -5.68 -21.85
CA VAL A 213 -5.65 -6.09 -21.78
C VAL A 213 -4.97 -5.92 -23.14
N GLY A 214 -5.64 -6.29 -24.22
CA GLY A 214 -5.12 -6.16 -25.60
C GLY A 214 -4.86 -4.71 -26.02
N THR A 215 -5.52 -3.74 -25.42
CA THR A 215 -5.26 -2.30 -25.63
C THR A 215 -4.24 -1.70 -24.64
N GLY A 216 -3.58 -2.52 -23.84
CA GLY A 216 -2.55 -2.10 -22.86
C GLY A 216 -3.10 -1.75 -21.49
N GLY A 217 -4.35 -2.11 -21.19
CA GLY A 217 -4.91 -2.00 -19.86
C GLY A 217 -4.31 -2.99 -18.88
N SER A 218 -4.01 -2.56 -17.65
CA SER A 218 -3.40 -3.40 -16.62
C SER A 218 -4.44 -4.05 -15.71
N LEU A 219 -4.13 -5.24 -15.19
CA LEU A 219 -5.02 -5.99 -14.29
C LEU A 219 -4.36 -6.26 -12.94
N PHE A 220 -5.12 -6.04 -11.88
CA PHE A 220 -4.83 -6.56 -10.54
C PHE A 220 -5.94 -7.52 -10.13
N THR A 221 -5.68 -8.83 -10.27
CA THR A 221 -6.65 -9.88 -9.95
C THR A 221 -6.30 -10.54 -8.64
N LEU A 222 -7.25 -10.59 -7.72
CA LEU A 222 -7.08 -11.20 -6.40
C LEU A 222 -8.15 -12.29 -6.23
N PHE A 223 -7.71 -13.50 -6.00
CA PHE A 223 -8.58 -14.64 -5.72
C PHE A 223 -8.82 -14.78 -4.22
N ASN A 224 -9.69 -15.67 -3.83
CA ASN A 224 -9.87 -16.11 -2.45
C ASN A 224 -10.36 -17.56 -2.39
N PHE A 225 -10.40 -18.11 -1.18
CA PHE A 225 -10.82 -19.49 -0.96
C PHE A 225 -12.33 -19.73 -1.22
N TYR A 226 -13.18 -18.69 -1.32
CA TYR A 226 -14.60 -18.88 -1.62
C TYR A 226 -14.88 -19.32 -3.06
N SER A 227 -13.96 -19.05 -3.99
CA SER A 227 -14.07 -19.47 -5.38
C SER A 227 -13.48 -20.87 -5.66
N LEU A 228 -12.99 -21.59 -4.65
CA LEU A 228 -12.41 -22.93 -4.84
C LEU A 228 -13.42 -23.97 -5.39
N GLN A 229 -14.67 -23.90 -4.96
CA GLN A 229 -15.70 -24.85 -5.41
C GLN A 229 -16.47 -24.38 -6.63
N ARG A 230 -16.28 -23.15 -7.07
CA ARG A 230 -16.98 -22.54 -8.20
C ARG A 230 -16.01 -21.74 -9.03
N PRO A 231 -15.46 -22.35 -10.10
CA PRO A 231 -14.58 -21.63 -11.02
C PRO A 231 -15.19 -20.32 -11.49
N THR A 232 -14.44 -19.25 -11.45
CA THR A 232 -14.92 -17.94 -11.87
C THR A 232 -14.81 -17.71 -13.36
N GLY A 233 -14.02 -18.55 -14.05
CA GLY A 233 -13.64 -18.38 -15.45
C GLY A 233 -12.42 -17.48 -15.65
N LEU A 234 -12.04 -16.70 -14.60
CA LEU A 234 -10.82 -15.91 -14.64
C LEU A 234 -9.57 -16.77 -14.60
N GLU A 235 -9.64 -17.96 -13.99
CA GLU A 235 -8.56 -18.93 -13.99
C GLU A 235 -8.14 -19.31 -15.41
N LYS A 236 -9.13 -19.63 -16.27
CA LYS A 236 -8.89 -19.94 -17.68
C LYS A 236 -8.50 -18.69 -18.48
N PHE A 237 -9.10 -17.54 -18.20
CA PHE A 237 -8.75 -16.27 -18.81
C PHE A 237 -7.28 -15.91 -18.54
N LEU A 238 -6.81 -16.07 -17.32
CA LEU A 238 -5.43 -15.77 -16.91
C LEU A 238 -4.41 -16.79 -17.43
N ALA A 239 -4.87 -18.02 -17.74
CA ALA A 239 -4.02 -18.99 -18.40
C ALA A 239 -3.62 -18.55 -19.83
N ASP A 240 -4.46 -17.74 -20.51
CA ASP A 240 -4.10 -17.10 -21.80
C ASP A 240 -2.92 -16.10 -21.63
N TYR A 241 -2.56 -15.73 -20.42
CA TYR A 241 -1.45 -14.84 -20.04
C TYR A 241 -0.41 -15.55 -19.16
N ASP A 242 -0.35 -16.88 -19.24
CA ASP A 242 0.61 -17.78 -18.58
C ASP A 242 0.52 -17.83 -17.05
N PHE A 243 -0.62 -17.49 -16.45
CA PHE A 243 -0.86 -17.73 -15.05
C PHE A 243 -1.63 -19.04 -14.81
N GLU A 244 -1.15 -19.86 -13.89
CA GLU A 244 -1.89 -21.02 -13.40
C GLU A 244 -2.35 -20.77 -11.95
N ILE A 245 -3.66 -20.79 -11.73
CA ILE A 245 -4.27 -20.56 -10.43
C ILE A 245 -4.83 -21.87 -9.90
N GLY A 246 -4.25 -22.38 -8.82
CA GLY A 246 -4.67 -23.64 -8.22
C GLY A 246 -6.07 -23.56 -7.61
N PHE A 247 -6.82 -24.67 -7.70
CA PHE A 247 -8.07 -24.86 -6.95
C PHE A 247 -7.78 -25.47 -5.58
N ASN A 248 -6.85 -24.88 -4.85
CA ASN A 248 -6.32 -25.35 -3.60
C ASN A 248 -6.20 -24.23 -2.57
N GLN A 249 -5.96 -24.61 -1.32
CA GLN A 249 -5.55 -23.71 -0.26
C GLN A 249 -4.10 -24.03 0.10
N VAL A 250 -3.30 -22.98 0.27
CA VAL A 250 -1.92 -23.14 0.73
C VAL A 250 -1.87 -22.90 2.24
N SER A 251 -1.28 -23.88 2.94
CA SER A 251 -0.90 -23.82 4.35
C SER A 251 0.61 -23.88 4.49
N ASP A 252 1.15 -23.44 5.60
CA ASP A 252 2.59 -23.41 5.85
C ASP A 252 2.85 -23.58 7.34
N SER A 253 3.23 -24.77 7.75
CA SER A 253 3.41 -25.11 9.16
C SER A 253 4.51 -24.31 9.87
N LYS A 254 5.47 -23.74 9.12
CA LYS A 254 6.55 -22.90 9.64
C LYS A 254 6.11 -21.45 9.83
N ASN A 255 5.27 -20.96 8.91
CA ASN A 255 4.90 -19.54 8.82
C ASN A 255 3.43 -19.28 9.17
N GLU A 256 2.68 -20.30 9.59
CA GLU A 256 1.31 -20.14 10.07
C GLU A 256 1.28 -19.52 11.47
N GLN A 257 0.46 -18.49 11.66
CA GLN A 257 0.32 -17.86 12.97
C GLN A 257 -0.47 -18.77 13.91
N SER A 258 0.13 -19.19 15.00
CA SER A 258 -0.52 -20.00 16.03
C SER A 258 -1.82 -19.39 16.54
N GLY A 259 -2.91 -20.17 16.50
CA GLY A 259 -4.24 -19.74 16.98
C GLY A 259 -5.09 -18.97 15.96
N GLN A 260 -4.58 -18.70 14.78
CA GLN A 260 -5.33 -18.11 13.67
C GLN A 260 -5.16 -19.01 12.44
N GLY A 261 -5.92 -20.11 12.40
CA GLY A 261 -5.81 -21.09 11.33
C GLY A 261 -5.91 -20.47 9.94
N GLY A 262 -4.92 -20.80 9.09
CA GLY A 262 -4.84 -20.35 7.72
C GLY A 262 -4.24 -18.96 7.48
N LEU A 263 -3.78 -18.24 8.53
CA LEU A 263 -3.05 -16.97 8.35
C LEU A 263 -1.55 -17.25 8.18
N LEU A 264 -1.05 -17.01 6.98
CA LEU A 264 0.35 -17.15 6.61
C LEU A 264 1.10 -15.83 6.76
N LEU A 265 2.27 -15.89 7.40
CA LEU A 265 3.22 -14.77 7.52
C LEU A 265 4.32 -14.94 6.48
N VAL A 266 4.11 -14.42 5.27
CA VAL A 266 4.98 -14.66 4.11
C VAL A 266 6.16 -13.68 4.14
N ASP A 267 7.37 -14.20 4.30
CA ASP A 267 8.64 -13.43 4.29
C ASP A 267 9.54 -13.78 3.09
N ASP A 268 9.21 -14.83 2.32
CA ASP A 268 9.92 -15.18 1.10
C ASP A 268 9.37 -14.39 -0.09
N LEU A 269 9.92 -13.20 -0.29
CA LEU A 269 9.55 -12.29 -1.36
C LEU A 269 10.57 -12.34 -2.50
N GLY A 270 10.09 -12.56 -3.72
CA GLY A 270 10.89 -12.52 -4.94
C GLY A 270 11.43 -11.12 -5.24
N SER A 271 12.56 -11.02 -5.93
CA SER A 271 13.16 -9.74 -6.31
C SER A 271 12.43 -9.14 -7.52
N HIS A 272 11.59 -8.15 -7.30
CA HIS A 272 10.82 -7.44 -8.32
C HIS A 272 10.67 -5.96 -7.91
N PRO A 273 10.45 -5.00 -8.82
CA PRO A 273 10.18 -3.60 -8.45
C PRO A 273 9.11 -3.41 -7.38
N ILE A 274 8.06 -4.26 -7.38
CA ILE A 274 6.99 -4.23 -6.37
C ILE A 274 7.51 -4.64 -4.99
N THR A 275 8.31 -5.68 -4.90
CA THR A 275 8.72 -6.30 -3.63
C THR A 275 10.03 -5.76 -3.09
N LYS A 276 10.90 -5.24 -3.96
CA LYS A 276 12.22 -4.72 -3.57
C LYS A 276 12.21 -3.76 -2.38
N PRO A 277 11.25 -2.81 -2.26
CA PRO A 277 11.19 -1.92 -1.10
C PRO A 277 10.78 -2.60 0.21
N ILE A 278 10.17 -3.79 0.14
CA ILE A 278 9.60 -4.52 1.29
C ILE A 278 10.22 -5.90 1.51
N LEU A 279 11.38 -6.20 0.91
CA LEU A 279 12.05 -7.51 1.02
C LEU A 279 12.31 -7.97 2.45
N ASN A 280 12.47 -7.05 3.39
CA ASN A 280 12.69 -7.35 4.81
C ASN A 280 11.41 -7.32 5.66
N SER A 281 10.26 -7.31 5.00
CA SER A 281 8.94 -7.24 5.64
C SER A 281 8.17 -8.55 5.39
N ARG A 282 7.00 -8.68 6.03
CA ARG A 282 6.13 -9.86 5.86
C ARG A 282 4.78 -9.45 5.32
N LEU A 283 4.25 -10.24 4.39
CA LEU A 283 2.84 -10.17 4.00
C LEU A 283 2.02 -11.11 4.87
N HIS A 284 0.83 -10.69 5.21
CA HIS A 284 -0.13 -11.48 5.98
C HIS A 284 -1.24 -11.94 5.03
N LEU A 285 -1.20 -13.20 4.59
CA LEU A 285 -2.18 -13.79 3.67
C LEU A 285 -3.08 -14.76 4.39
N LEU A 286 -4.38 -14.77 4.04
CA LEU A 286 -5.37 -15.65 4.65
C LEU A 286 -5.83 -16.73 3.66
N LEU A 287 -5.47 -17.99 3.92
CA LEU A 287 -5.85 -19.16 3.11
C LEU A 287 -5.64 -18.91 1.60
N PRO A 288 -4.45 -18.49 1.17
CA PRO A 288 -4.22 -18.17 -0.23
C PRO A 288 -4.32 -19.40 -1.12
N ARG A 289 -4.70 -19.18 -2.39
CA ARG A 289 -4.57 -20.16 -3.47
C ARG A 289 -3.16 -20.08 -4.05
N SER A 290 -2.66 -21.17 -4.63
CA SER A 290 -1.40 -21.10 -5.39
C SER A 290 -1.58 -20.31 -6.68
N VAL A 291 -0.53 -19.58 -7.05
CA VAL A 291 -0.46 -18.75 -8.28
C VAL A 291 0.88 -18.99 -8.93
N ASP A 292 0.93 -19.88 -9.90
CA ASP A 292 2.12 -20.21 -10.66
C ASP A 292 2.19 -19.41 -11.98
N ILE A 293 3.38 -19.34 -12.58
CA ILE A 293 3.59 -18.86 -13.94
C ILE A 293 4.06 -20.04 -14.79
N LEU A 294 3.35 -20.27 -15.90
CA LEU A 294 3.73 -21.24 -16.91
C LEU A 294 4.67 -20.54 -17.88
N GLU A 295 5.96 -20.88 -17.84
CA GLU A 295 6.91 -20.41 -18.85
C GLU A 295 6.72 -21.24 -20.13
N ALA A 296 6.28 -20.61 -21.20
CA ALA A 296 6.29 -21.22 -22.53
C ALA A 296 7.71 -21.16 -23.09
N GLU A 297 8.27 -22.29 -23.54
CA GLU A 297 9.64 -22.41 -24.08
C GLU A 297 9.93 -21.48 -25.28
N ASN A 298 8.91 -20.85 -25.90
CA ASN A 298 9.02 -20.03 -27.10
C ASN A 298 8.28 -18.67 -26.99
N ASP A 299 8.02 -18.17 -25.77
CA ASP A 299 7.34 -16.88 -25.61
C ASP A 299 8.35 -15.72 -25.72
N GLU A 300 8.10 -14.78 -26.65
CA GLU A 300 8.88 -13.54 -26.80
C GLU A 300 8.57 -12.53 -25.67
N SER A 301 7.57 -12.81 -24.83
CA SER A 301 7.20 -11.95 -23.70
C SER A 301 8.26 -12.04 -22.59
N PRO A 302 8.50 -10.94 -21.84
CA PRO A 302 9.38 -11.00 -20.69
C PRO A 302 8.92 -12.05 -19.67
N PRO A 303 9.87 -12.80 -19.06
CA PRO A 303 9.54 -13.83 -18.09
C PRO A 303 8.72 -13.25 -16.94
N GLY A 304 7.74 -14.00 -16.50
CA GLY A 304 6.96 -13.64 -15.32
C GLY A 304 7.79 -13.71 -14.04
N SER A 305 7.35 -13.06 -13.00
CA SER A 305 8.04 -13.02 -11.70
C SER A 305 7.10 -13.45 -10.58
N ILE A 306 7.56 -14.42 -9.78
CA ILE A 306 6.86 -14.76 -8.54
C ILE A 306 7.25 -13.73 -7.48
N LEU A 307 6.25 -13.07 -6.90
CA LEU A 307 6.44 -12.00 -5.93
C LEU A 307 6.49 -12.48 -4.49
N ALA A 308 5.77 -13.58 -4.18
CA ALA A 308 5.69 -14.14 -2.85
C ALA A 308 5.51 -15.66 -2.89
N HIS A 309 6.19 -16.35 -1.98
CA HIS A 309 6.12 -17.81 -1.84
C HIS A 309 5.82 -18.21 -0.39
N SER A 310 5.28 -19.42 -0.20
CA SER A 310 5.36 -20.09 1.09
C SER A 310 6.82 -20.46 1.43
N SER A 311 7.07 -20.90 2.67
CA SER A 311 8.34 -21.54 3.01
C SER A 311 8.44 -22.95 2.38
N ASP A 312 9.60 -23.62 2.60
CA ASP A 312 9.79 -25.02 2.19
C ASP A 312 8.85 -26.01 2.91
N ALA A 313 8.17 -25.58 3.99
CA ALA A 313 7.16 -26.36 4.70
C ALA A 313 5.72 -26.07 4.22
N GLY A 314 5.58 -25.41 3.07
CA GLY A 314 4.29 -25.14 2.43
C GLY A 314 3.64 -26.39 1.89
N GLN A 315 2.32 -26.46 1.94
CA GLN A 315 1.49 -27.51 1.36
C GLN A 315 0.29 -26.88 0.64
N SER A 316 0.05 -27.25 -0.61
CA SER A 316 -1.21 -26.96 -1.28
C SER A 316 -2.17 -28.12 -1.13
N VAL A 317 -3.38 -27.81 -0.65
CA VAL A 317 -4.42 -28.79 -0.38
C VAL A 317 -5.59 -28.51 -1.30
N GLY A 318 -5.85 -29.44 -2.21
CA GLY A 318 -6.98 -29.37 -3.14
C GLY A 318 -8.11 -30.29 -2.77
N GLN A 319 -9.16 -30.32 -3.62
CA GLN A 319 -10.34 -31.17 -3.46
C GLN A 319 -10.98 -31.07 -2.05
N ILE A 320 -11.05 -29.84 -1.52
CA ILE A 320 -11.48 -29.59 -0.15
C ILE A 320 -12.97 -29.86 -0.01
N GLN A 321 -13.30 -30.84 0.85
CA GLN A 321 -14.68 -31.18 1.26
C GLN A 321 -14.78 -31.11 2.80
N GLY A 322 -15.40 -30.05 3.30
CA GLY A 322 -15.38 -29.73 4.73
C GLY A 322 -13.97 -29.46 5.22
N ASN A 323 -13.48 -30.22 6.21
CA ASN A 323 -12.12 -30.12 6.75
C ASN A 323 -11.11 -31.12 6.15
N LYS A 324 -11.50 -31.84 5.08
CA LYS A 324 -10.65 -32.83 4.42
C LYS A 324 -10.28 -32.34 3.02
N GLY A 325 -9.03 -32.48 2.66
CA GLY A 325 -8.51 -32.21 1.32
C GLY A 325 -7.37 -33.16 1.02
N SER A 326 -6.95 -33.23 -0.23
CA SER A 326 -5.77 -33.97 -0.68
C SER A 326 -4.58 -33.02 -0.84
N VAL A 327 -3.42 -33.38 -0.31
CA VAL A 327 -2.18 -32.64 -0.60
C VAL A 327 -1.83 -32.86 -2.07
N GLU A 328 -1.72 -31.77 -2.82
CA GLU A 328 -1.39 -31.77 -4.25
C GLU A 328 0.10 -31.49 -4.46
N ARG A 329 0.68 -30.61 -3.64
CA ARG A 329 2.06 -30.17 -3.76
C ARG A 329 2.61 -29.81 -2.38
N GLU A 330 3.89 -30.14 -2.15
CA GLU A 330 4.65 -29.78 -0.95
C GLU A 330 5.88 -28.96 -1.32
N GLY A 331 6.35 -28.15 -0.38
CA GLY A 331 7.52 -27.29 -0.53
C GLY A 331 7.15 -25.83 -0.81
N LYS A 332 8.06 -25.13 -1.47
CA LYS A 332 7.91 -23.71 -1.79
C LYS A 332 6.83 -23.49 -2.84
N ILE A 333 5.72 -22.87 -2.45
CA ILE A 333 4.53 -22.68 -3.30
C ILE A 333 4.36 -21.21 -3.60
N PRO A 334 4.26 -20.81 -4.90
CA PRO A 334 3.98 -19.43 -5.30
C PRO A 334 2.57 -18.98 -4.88
N LEU A 335 2.45 -17.74 -4.38
CA LEU A 335 1.20 -17.17 -3.84
C LEU A 335 0.78 -15.90 -4.53
N ILE A 336 1.73 -15.14 -5.05
CA ILE A 336 1.51 -13.89 -5.79
C ILE A 336 2.50 -13.83 -6.94
N ALA A 337 2.02 -13.46 -8.12
CA ALA A 337 2.85 -13.36 -9.32
C ALA A 337 2.56 -12.09 -10.12
N ALA A 338 3.54 -11.65 -10.92
CA ALA A 338 3.42 -10.53 -11.82
C ALA A 338 4.01 -10.86 -13.20
N LYS A 339 3.39 -10.37 -14.26
CA LYS A 339 3.88 -10.52 -15.64
C LYS A 339 3.63 -9.25 -16.44
N LEU A 340 4.57 -8.93 -17.33
CA LEU A 340 4.42 -7.97 -18.40
C LEU A 340 4.02 -8.74 -19.67
N HIS A 341 2.85 -8.45 -20.22
CA HIS A 341 2.35 -9.05 -21.45
C HIS A 341 2.57 -8.09 -22.60
N ALA A 342 3.34 -8.55 -23.61
CA ALA A 342 3.55 -7.80 -24.83
C ALA A 342 2.30 -7.86 -25.72
N ASN A 343 1.87 -6.72 -26.24
CA ASN A 343 0.75 -6.62 -27.19
C ASN A 343 1.28 -6.17 -28.56
N ASP A 344 0.89 -6.85 -29.62
CA ASP A 344 1.31 -6.52 -30.99
C ASP A 344 0.86 -5.09 -31.38
N GLY A 345 1.81 -4.18 -31.50
CA GLY A 345 1.55 -2.79 -31.92
C GLY A 345 0.78 -1.93 -30.91
N GLN A 346 0.50 -2.44 -29.70
CA GLN A 346 -0.15 -1.73 -28.61
C GLN A 346 0.80 -1.64 -27.39
N PRO A 347 0.53 -0.75 -26.42
CA PRO A 347 1.29 -0.73 -25.18
C PRO A 347 1.22 -2.07 -24.45
N PRO A 348 2.31 -2.51 -23.81
CA PRO A 348 2.29 -3.74 -23.03
C PRO A 348 1.32 -3.63 -21.85
N ALA A 349 0.64 -4.71 -21.52
CA ALA A 349 -0.21 -4.81 -20.35
C ALA A 349 0.57 -5.36 -19.15
N ARG A 350 0.29 -4.85 -17.96
CA ARG A 350 0.88 -5.35 -16.72
C ARG A 350 -0.17 -6.09 -15.91
N LEU A 351 0.15 -7.29 -15.49
CA LEU A 351 -0.74 -8.14 -14.71
C LEU A 351 -0.11 -8.49 -13.37
N VAL A 352 -0.89 -8.39 -12.30
CA VAL A 352 -0.55 -8.92 -10.98
C VAL A 352 -1.69 -9.82 -10.54
N VAL A 353 -1.36 -11.03 -10.11
CA VAL A 353 -2.31 -12.02 -9.64
C VAL A 353 -1.93 -12.43 -8.23
N ALA A 354 -2.88 -12.41 -7.30
CA ALA A 354 -2.70 -12.83 -5.92
C ALA A 354 -3.70 -13.94 -5.56
N GLY A 355 -3.24 -14.95 -4.85
CA GLY A 355 -4.08 -16.07 -4.39
C GLY A 355 -5.01 -15.74 -3.23
N ASP A 356 -4.85 -14.57 -2.62
CA ASP A 356 -5.70 -14.05 -1.54
C ASP A 356 -6.19 -12.64 -1.88
N SER A 357 -7.45 -12.34 -1.57
CA SER A 357 -8.00 -11.00 -1.66
C SER A 357 -8.23 -10.37 -0.28
N LEU A 358 -8.27 -11.18 0.76
CA LEU A 358 -8.61 -10.74 2.11
C LEU A 358 -7.48 -9.93 2.76
N PHE A 359 -6.25 -10.13 2.32
CA PHE A 359 -5.10 -9.40 2.86
C PHE A 359 -5.19 -7.88 2.60
N LEU A 360 -5.97 -7.44 1.60
CA LEU A 360 -6.27 -6.03 1.34
C LEU A 360 -7.60 -5.56 1.94
N GLY A 361 -8.34 -6.46 2.61
CA GLY A 361 -9.55 -6.12 3.34
C GLY A 361 -9.30 -5.19 4.53
N ASN A 362 -10.34 -4.50 4.98
CA ASN A 362 -10.27 -3.47 6.04
C ASN A 362 -9.63 -3.96 7.35
N SER A 363 -9.74 -5.25 7.69
CA SER A 363 -9.14 -5.82 8.90
C SER A 363 -7.67 -6.21 8.74
N ALA A 364 -7.20 -6.47 7.51
CA ALA A 364 -5.88 -7.04 7.26
C ALA A 364 -4.92 -6.09 6.54
N ILE A 365 -5.42 -5.05 5.86
CA ILE A 365 -4.59 -4.18 5.04
C ILE A 365 -3.48 -3.44 5.82
N GLU A 366 -3.69 -3.19 7.11
CA GLU A 366 -2.69 -2.55 7.98
C GLU A 366 -1.75 -3.57 8.65
N ALA A 367 -1.91 -4.87 8.38
CA ALA A 367 -1.07 -5.91 8.94
C ALA A 367 0.21 -6.10 8.11
N GLY A 368 1.36 -6.15 8.77
CA GLY A 368 2.66 -6.32 8.11
C GLY A 368 2.88 -5.29 7.00
N ALA A 369 3.27 -5.77 5.82
CA ALA A 369 3.53 -4.94 4.65
C ALA A 369 2.38 -4.95 3.62
N ASN A 370 1.17 -5.38 3.98
CA ASN A 370 0.05 -5.52 3.04
C ASN A 370 -0.31 -4.18 2.36
N ARG A 371 -0.38 -3.10 3.14
CA ARG A 371 -0.64 -1.74 2.63
C ARG A 371 0.42 -1.26 1.66
N ASP A 372 1.68 -1.52 2.01
CA ASP A 372 2.81 -1.12 1.18
C ASP A 372 2.85 -1.90 -0.11
N PHE A 373 2.66 -3.23 -0.03
CA PHE A 373 2.53 -4.09 -1.20
C PHE A 373 1.42 -3.63 -2.15
N ALA A 374 0.22 -3.37 -1.62
CA ALA A 374 -0.91 -2.87 -2.42
C ALA A 374 -0.56 -1.58 -3.16
N SER A 375 0.10 -0.66 -2.46
CA SER A 375 0.54 0.62 -3.03
C SER A 375 1.60 0.46 -4.10
N LEU A 376 2.58 -0.42 -3.88
CA LEU A 376 3.67 -0.71 -4.80
C LEU A 376 3.17 -1.45 -6.04
N ALA A 377 2.25 -2.42 -5.86
CA ALA A 377 1.64 -3.15 -6.95
C ALA A 377 0.84 -2.23 -7.89
N VAL A 378 0.00 -1.35 -7.32
CA VAL A 378 -0.77 -0.38 -8.11
C VAL A 378 0.15 0.61 -8.83
N ASN A 379 1.21 1.10 -8.19
CA ASN A 379 2.17 1.98 -8.85
C ASN A 379 2.88 1.29 -10.02
N TRP A 380 3.28 0.02 -9.87
CA TRP A 380 3.89 -0.74 -10.95
C TRP A 380 2.90 -0.99 -12.10
N LEU A 381 1.67 -1.39 -11.79
CA LEU A 381 0.60 -1.59 -12.77
C LEU A 381 0.26 -0.33 -13.56
N LEU A 382 0.43 0.85 -12.98
CA LEU A 382 0.20 2.15 -13.62
C LEU A 382 1.46 2.79 -14.21
N GLU A 383 2.58 2.04 -14.30
CA GLU A 383 3.87 2.54 -14.81
C GLU A 383 4.47 3.71 -14.01
N ARG A 384 4.08 3.83 -12.73
CA ARG A 384 4.56 4.87 -11.82
C ARG A 384 5.80 4.40 -11.04
N GLU A 385 6.76 3.78 -11.73
CA GLU A 385 7.94 3.15 -11.10
C GLU A 385 8.81 4.16 -10.36
N HIS A 386 8.82 5.41 -10.77
CA HIS A 386 9.48 6.49 -10.05
C HIS A 386 8.93 6.70 -8.62
N LEU A 387 7.71 6.23 -8.32
CA LEU A 387 7.13 6.24 -6.97
C LEU A 387 7.49 4.99 -6.14
N LEU A 388 8.01 3.93 -6.77
CA LEU A 388 8.36 2.69 -6.08
C LEU A 388 9.60 2.84 -5.18
N ALA A 389 10.45 3.84 -5.44
CA ALA A 389 11.66 4.10 -4.67
C ALA A 389 11.42 4.78 -3.30
N ILE A 390 10.15 5.05 -2.92
CA ILE A 390 9.80 5.51 -1.58
C ILE A 390 9.68 4.28 -0.68
N ALA A 391 10.81 3.84 -0.13
CA ALA A 391 10.80 2.80 0.89
C ALA A 391 9.88 3.25 2.05
N PRO A 392 8.89 2.44 2.45
CA PRO A 392 8.13 2.70 3.66
C PRO A 392 9.13 2.75 4.82
N ARG A 393 9.05 3.75 5.69
CA ARG A 393 9.77 3.69 6.95
C ARG A 393 9.15 2.54 7.72
N THR A 394 9.95 1.50 8.00
CA THR A 394 9.59 0.43 8.92
C THR A 394 9.22 1.08 10.26
N VAL A 395 7.94 1.13 10.58
CA VAL A 395 7.50 1.31 11.95
C VAL A 395 7.87 0.00 12.63
N THR A 396 8.96 0.00 13.36
CA THR A 396 9.35 -1.13 14.20
C THR A 396 8.35 -1.14 15.37
N GLU A 397 7.19 -1.77 15.17
CA GLU A 397 6.33 -2.10 16.28
C GLU A 397 7.06 -3.16 17.12
N TYR A 398 7.68 -2.74 18.21
CA TYR A 398 8.15 -3.65 19.23
C TYR A 398 6.94 -4.22 19.98
N ARG A 399 6.26 -5.18 19.39
CA ARG A 399 5.33 -6.03 20.15
C ARG A 399 6.17 -7.06 20.88
N ILE A 400 6.16 -6.99 22.20
CA ILE A 400 6.71 -8.05 23.03
C ILE A 400 5.85 -9.30 22.77
N LYS A 401 6.32 -10.20 21.90
CA LYS A 401 5.70 -11.50 21.66
C LYS A 401 6.21 -12.44 22.73
N LEU A 402 5.45 -12.58 23.80
CA LEU A 402 5.69 -13.63 24.79
C LEU A 402 5.12 -14.95 24.21
N SER A 403 5.93 -15.99 24.15
CA SER A 403 5.46 -17.34 23.89
C SER A 403 4.53 -17.80 25.04
N SER A 404 3.71 -18.82 24.81
CA SER A 404 2.82 -19.37 25.84
C SER A 404 3.58 -19.80 27.09
N ALA A 405 4.80 -20.31 26.95
CA ALA A 405 5.68 -20.67 28.05
C ALA A 405 6.19 -19.47 28.83
N GLU A 406 6.59 -18.39 28.12
CA GLU A 406 7.03 -17.15 28.75
C GLU A 406 5.87 -16.42 29.44
N MET A 407 4.68 -16.41 28.84
CA MET A 407 3.47 -15.86 29.45
C MET A 407 3.13 -16.59 30.75
N THR A 408 3.21 -17.94 30.74
CA THR A 408 3.02 -18.76 31.94
C THR A 408 4.06 -18.44 33.01
N SER A 409 5.33 -18.28 32.63
CA SER A 409 6.42 -17.93 33.54
C SER A 409 6.23 -16.55 34.17
N VAL A 410 5.83 -15.55 33.39
CA VAL A 410 5.51 -14.21 33.88
C VAL A 410 4.31 -14.23 34.81
N THR A 411 3.29 -15.03 34.50
CA THR A 411 2.11 -15.20 35.35
C THR A 411 2.48 -15.79 36.70
N TRP A 412 3.30 -16.84 36.76
CA TRP A 412 3.77 -17.43 37.99
C TRP A 412 4.67 -16.49 38.80
N LEU A 413 5.51 -15.70 38.14
CA LEU A 413 6.36 -14.70 38.80
C LEU A 413 5.52 -13.62 39.48
N LEU A 414 4.47 -13.12 38.80
CA LEU A 414 3.59 -12.08 39.35
C LEU A 414 2.67 -12.61 40.47
N LEU A 415 2.14 -13.83 40.30
CA LEU A 415 1.14 -14.37 41.25
C LEU A 415 1.73 -15.07 42.48
N LEU A 416 2.93 -15.65 42.35
CA LEU A 416 3.53 -16.44 43.43
C LEU A 416 4.82 -15.84 43.97
N VAL A 417 5.77 -15.50 43.08
CA VAL A 417 7.11 -15.08 43.54
C VAL A 417 7.05 -13.70 44.17
N LEU A 418 6.34 -12.76 43.59
CA LEU A 418 6.24 -11.39 44.10
C LEU A 418 5.45 -11.29 45.40
N PRO A 419 4.24 -11.87 45.56
CA PRO A 419 3.53 -11.87 46.82
C PRO A 419 4.20 -12.75 47.89
N GLY A 420 4.76 -13.90 47.51
CA GLY A 420 5.50 -14.79 48.43
C GLY A 420 6.76 -14.15 48.96
N GLY A 421 7.48 -13.41 48.12
CA GLY A 421 8.66 -12.63 48.52
C GLY A 421 8.32 -11.52 49.51
N THR A 422 7.24 -10.77 49.26
CA THR A 422 6.79 -9.72 50.18
C THR A 422 6.33 -10.26 51.53
N LEU A 423 5.59 -11.39 51.54
CA LEU A 423 5.19 -12.10 52.76
C LEU A 423 6.40 -12.64 53.51
N GLY A 424 7.38 -13.20 52.83
CA GLY A 424 8.63 -13.71 53.42
C GLY A 424 9.44 -12.60 54.09
N LEU A 425 9.58 -11.46 53.41
CA LEU A 425 10.26 -10.27 54.00
C LEU A 425 9.49 -9.70 55.20
N GLY A 426 8.17 -9.67 55.13
CA GLY A 426 7.32 -9.25 56.23
C GLY A 426 7.45 -10.14 57.45
N LEU A 427 7.48 -11.47 57.29
CA LEU A 427 7.71 -12.45 58.37
C LEU A 427 9.10 -12.35 58.96
N LEU A 428 10.13 -12.15 58.15
CA LEU A 428 11.50 -11.95 58.61
C LEU A 428 11.64 -10.66 59.43
N TRP A 429 11.00 -9.59 58.99
CA TRP A 429 10.98 -8.30 59.70
C TRP A 429 10.23 -8.45 61.02
N TRP A 430 9.04 -9.09 61.04
CA TRP A 430 8.26 -9.37 62.26
C TRP A 430 9.03 -10.22 63.26
N ARG A 431 9.70 -11.31 62.85
CA ARG A 431 10.58 -12.13 63.68
C ARG A 431 11.76 -11.36 64.28
N ARG A 432 12.35 -10.41 63.52
CA ARG A 432 13.41 -9.56 64.02
C ARG A 432 12.90 -8.56 65.12
N GLN A 433 11.68 -8.06 64.98
CA GLN A 433 11.10 -7.22 65.99
C GLN A 433 10.80 -7.98 67.30
N MET A 434 10.26 -9.19 67.23
CA MET A 434 10.00 -10.01 68.43
C MET A 434 11.27 -10.47 69.13
N LYS A 435 12.44 -10.47 68.52
CA LYS A 435 13.72 -10.75 69.19
C LYS A 435 14.35 -9.49 69.89
N ARG A 436 13.79 -8.33 69.62
CA ARG A 436 14.29 -7.06 70.19
C ARG A 436 13.41 -6.50 71.26
N SER A 437 12.24 -7.08 71.55
CA SER A 437 11.43 -6.89 72.71
C SER A 437 11.62 -8.08 73.74
#